data_ae017fd7d3115cdd6c7d327870dd2a87
#
_entry.id   ae017fd7d3115cdd6c7d327870dd2a87
#
_cell.length_a   1.000
_cell.length_b   1.000
_cell.length_c   1.000
_cell.angle_alpha   90.00
_cell.angle_beta   90.00
_cell.angle_gamma   90.00
#
_symmetry.space_group_name_H-M   'P 1'
#
loop_
_entity.id
_entity.type
_entity.pdbx_description
1 polymer ?
#
loop_
_entity_poly.entity_id
_entity_poly.type
_entity_poly.pdbx_seq_one_letter_code
_entity_poly.pdbx_strand_id
1 'polypeptide(L)'
;MEKPFAITLDPGSSLANHTGSWRTSRPVYLDRLPPCNKQCPAGEDIQGWLFHAESGDYESAWRHLTKDNPFPAIMGRVCYHTCEGACNRGKLDESVGINSVEHFLGDEALKRGWKLTGPTTDSGKHVLVVGAGPSGMSAAYHLRRFGHRVTVHEAGPFLGGMMRFGIPKYRLPRDILEAEMQRVVDLGVKVELNSKVENILETMQAGKFDAAFLAVGAHIGKRAMIPAGDAAKIIDAISLLRSMEGEDKPMLGRRVVVYGGGNTAIDVARTAKRMGAEPLIVYRRTREKMPAHDFEVEDAMQEGIMVKWLSTIKQANESSLTIEKMALDSKGFPQPTGEFETIEADSLVLALGQDVDLGLLEGVPGLQVSDGVVQVAANMMTGHPGIFAGGDMVPAERNVTVGIGHGKQAARHIDAWLRGEEHVPAPQREVATFEHLNTWYYADAPKTVRPVLDVIRRQSTFDEVQGGLDETNALFEARRCLSCGNCFECDNCYGVCPDNAVIKLGPGKRFKFNYDYCKGCGM
;
A
#
# COMPACT_ATOMS: atom_id res chain seq x y z
N MET A 1 21.41 45.18 41.65
CA MET A 1 20.25 44.36 42.05
C MET A 1 19.93 44.71 43.50
N GLU A 2 18.82 45.36 43.75
CA GLU A 2 18.36 45.56 45.12
C GLU A 2 18.08 44.19 45.76
N LYS A 3 18.52 44.01 46.96
CA LYS A 3 18.20 42.77 47.69
C LYS A 3 16.71 42.80 48.04
N PRO A 4 15.96 41.71 47.86
CA PRO A 4 14.56 41.67 48.23
C PRO A 4 14.38 41.95 49.71
N PHE A 5 13.24 42.56 50.05
CA PHE A 5 12.88 42.97 51.41
C PHE A 5 12.91 41.82 52.42
N ALA A 6 12.58 40.64 51.97
CA ALA A 6 12.72 39.38 52.73
C ALA A 6 13.65 38.42 51.97
N ILE A 7 14.24 37.45 52.65
CA ILE A 7 15.05 36.39 52.04
C ILE A 7 14.07 35.38 51.41
N THR A 8 13.45 35.79 50.31
CA THR A 8 12.48 35.02 49.58
C THR A 8 12.81 35.07 48.08
N LEU A 9 12.21 34.20 47.28
CA LEU A 9 12.19 34.31 45.83
C LEU A 9 11.40 35.57 45.42
N ASP A 10 11.60 36.05 44.19
CA ASP A 10 10.92 37.24 43.68
C ASP A 10 9.41 37.15 43.90
N PRO A 11 8.79 38.20 44.50
CA PRO A 11 7.34 38.23 44.70
C PRO A 11 6.58 38.03 43.41
N GLY A 12 5.53 37.21 43.46
CA GLY A 12 4.70 36.89 42.28
C GLY A 12 5.24 35.74 41.44
N SER A 13 6.38 35.14 41.77
CA SER A 13 6.90 33.93 41.12
C SER A 13 6.24 32.67 41.70
N SER A 14 5.60 31.87 40.84
CA SER A 14 5.09 30.53 41.22
C SER A 14 6.22 29.59 41.68
N LEU A 15 7.47 29.90 41.35
CA LEU A 15 8.65 29.14 41.74
C LEU A 15 8.95 29.24 43.25
N ALA A 16 8.35 30.18 43.99
CA ALA A 16 8.43 30.27 45.45
C ALA A 16 7.70 29.10 46.16
N ASN A 17 6.75 28.46 45.47
CA ASN A 17 5.84 27.46 46.04
C ASN A 17 6.17 26.05 45.50
N HIS A 18 6.89 25.25 46.27
CA HIS A 18 7.23 23.86 45.97
C HIS A 18 6.03 22.94 46.17
N THR A 19 5.06 22.98 45.28
CA THR A 19 3.79 22.23 45.36
C THR A 19 3.92 20.73 45.11
N GLY A 20 5.12 20.25 44.74
CA GLY A 20 5.36 18.83 44.45
C GLY A 20 5.07 17.88 45.62
N SER A 21 5.18 18.36 46.88
CA SER A 21 4.80 17.61 48.06
C SER A 21 3.27 17.31 48.15
N TRP A 22 2.42 18.02 47.41
CA TRP A 22 0.97 17.81 47.38
C TRP A 22 0.57 16.72 46.39
N ARG A 23 1.53 16.22 45.58
CA ARG A 23 1.27 15.28 44.51
C ARG A 23 0.82 13.91 45.00
N THR A 24 -0.35 13.47 44.53
CA THR A 24 -0.87 12.11 44.72
C THR A 24 -0.80 11.28 43.42
N SER A 25 -0.66 11.94 42.26
CA SER A 25 -0.49 11.31 40.97
C SER A 25 0.57 12.09 40.16
N ARG A 26 1.16 11.44 39.16
CA ARG A 26 2.20 12.07 38.34
C ARG A 26 1.88 11.92 36.85
N PRO A 27 2.21 12.91 36.00
CA PRO A 27 2.11 12.75 34.56
C PRO A 27 3.10 11.69 34.06
N VAL A 28 2.62 10.83 33.18
CA VAL A 28 3.41 9.84 32.46
C VAL A 28 3.01 9.86 30.98
N TYR A 29 3.95 9.58 30.10
CA TYR A 29 3.64 9.41 28.69
C TYR A 29 3.05 8.02 28.46
N LEU A 30 1.84 7.98 27.89
CA LEU A 30 1.18 6.76 27.42
C LEU A 30 1.13 6.82 25.90
N ASP A 31 2.16 6.27 25.26
CA ASP A 31 2.19 6.20 23.81
C ASP A 31 1.17 5.15 23.33
N ARG A 32 0.21 5.58 22.53
CA ARG A 32 -0.81 4.74 21.90
C ARG A 32 -0.50 4.53 20.42
N LEU A 33 -1.13 3.52 19.82
CA LEU A 33 -1.00 3.25 18.40
C LEU A 33 -1.95 4.15 17.60
N PRO A 34 -1.47 4.99 16.67
CA PRO A 34 -2.34 5.72 15.76
C PRO A 34 -3.20 4.77 14.93
N PRO A 35 -4.51 5.03 14.73
CA PRO A 35 -5.37 4.14 13.97
C PRO A 35 -4.95 3.99 12.51
N CYS A 36 -4.37 5.05 11.89
CA CYS A 36 -3.79 4.98 10.55
C CYS A 36 -2.61 4.00 10.47
N ASN A 37 -1.69 4.01 11.46
CA ASN A 37 -0.57 3.07 11.52
C ASN A 37 -1.08 1.63 11.64
N LYS A 38 -2.11 1.40 12.49
CA LYS A 38 -2.70 0.06 12.65
C LYS A 38 -3.33 -0.45 11.37
N GLN A 39 -3.96 0.43 10.59
CA GLN A 39 -4.71 0.06 9.40
C GLN A 39 -3.85 -0.09 8.15
N CYS A 40 -2.59 0.39 8.17
CA CYS A 40 -1.69 0.28 7.03
C CYS A 40 -1.18 -1.17 6.86
N PRO A 41 -1.49 -1.87 5.75
CA PRO A 41 -1.01 -3.23 5.53
C PRO A 41 0.52 -3.32 5.34
N ALA A 42 1.16 -2.24 4.88
CA ALA A 42 2.63 -2.13 4.81
C ALA A 42 3.26 -1.90 6.20
N GLY A 43 2.43 -1.60 7.20
CA GLY A 43 2.88 -1.36 8.58
C GLY A 43 3.76 -0.13 8.71
N GLU A 44 3.41 0.95 8.04
CA GLU A 44 4.11 2.23 8.13
C GLU A 44 3.85 2.94 9.44
N ASP A 45 4.86 3.65 9.92
CA ASP A 45 4.69 4.64 10.99
C ASP A 45 4.26 5.99 10.40
N ILE A 46 2.97 6.02 9.98
CA ILE A 46 2.36 7.16 9.27
C ILE A 46 2.43 8.43 10.12
N GLN A 47 2.04 8.36 11.38
CA GLN A 47 2.09 9.52 12.26
C GLN A 47 3.53 10.04 12.42
N GLY A 48 4.53 9.14 12.48
CA GLY A 48 5.93 9.51 12.61
C GLY A 48 6.45 10.26 11.39
N TRP A 49 6.16 9.84 10.18
CA TRP A 49 6.62 10.57 9.00
C TRP A 49 5.79 11.84 8.71
N LEU A 50 4.49 11.85 9.04
CA LEU A 50 3.68 13.08 8.97
C LEU A 50 4.19 14.17 9.92
N PHE A 51 4.67 13.79 11.12
CA PHE A 51 5.26 14.73 12.06
C PHE A 51 6.48 15.49 11.49
N HIS A 52 7.32 14.80 10.71
CA HIS A 52 8.40 15.47 9.97
C HIS A 52 7.87 16.34 8.83
N ALA A 53 6.87 15.84 8.08
CA ALA A 53 6.32 16.57 6.94
C ALA A 53 5.62 17.87 7.36
N GLU A 54 4.92 17.92 8.50
CA GLU A 54 4.23 19.12 9.01
C GLU A 54 5.18 20.26 9.37
N SER A 55 6.45 19.97 9.64
CA SER A 55 7.50 20.96 9.89
C SER A 55 8.23 21.41 8.61
N GLY A 56 7.92 20.80 7.45
CA GLY A 56 8.60 21.04 6.18
C GLY A 56 9.91 20.26 6.01
N ASP A 57 10.24 19.37 6.95
CA ASP A 57 11.41 18.48 6.84
C ASP A 57 11.06 17.22 6.03
N TYR A 58 10.89 17.43 4.72
CA TYR A 58 10.43 16.39 3.80
C TYR A 58 11.44 15.25 3.61
N GLU A 59 12.74 15.53 3.70
CA GLU A 59 13.75 14.48 3.61
C GLU A 59 13.69 13.55 4.81
N SER A 60 13.57 14.08 6.03
CA SER A 60 13.39 13.27 7.24
C SER A 60 12.07 12.50 7.22
N ALA A 61 10.98 13.12 6.71
CA ALA A 61 9.71 12.46 6.50
C ALA A 61 9.85 11.25 5.57
N TRP A 62 10.46 11.45 4.40
CA TRP A 62 10.70 10.39 3.42
C TRP A 62 11.63 9.30 3.97
N ARG A 63 12.70 9.67 4.69
CA ARG A 63 13.60 8.70 5.33
C ARG A 63 12.89 7.90 6.42
N HIS A 64 11.96 8.52 7.14
CA HIS A 64 11.14 7.82 8.13
C HIS A 64 10.16 6.85 7.45
N LEU A 65 9.45 7.28 6.42
CA LEU A 65 8.54 6.47 5.62
C LEU A 65 9.25 5.26 5.01
N THR A 66 10.42 5.47 4.41
CA THR A 66 11.18 4.41 3.76
C THR A 66 11.81 3.39 4.72
N LYS A 67 11.73 3.59 6.04
CA LYS A 67 12.03 2.51 6.99
C LYS A 67 11.12 1.30 6.82
N ASP A 68 9.89 1.54 6.36
CA ASP A 68 8.84 0.53 6.25
C ASP A 68 8.43 0.25 4.79
N ASN A 69 8.33 1.27 3.97
CA ASN A 69 7.89 1.18 2.57
C ASN A 69 8.94 1.82 1.63
N PRO A 70 9.62 1.02 0.78
CA PRO A 70 10.65 1.55 -0.11
C PRO A 70 10.12 2.27 -1.35
N PHE A 71 8.80 2.30 -1.58
CA PHE A 71 8.16 2.75 -2.84
C PHE A 71 7.11 3.85 -2.64
N PRO A 72 7.43 4.97 -1.97
CA PRO A 72 6.43 6.00 -1.68
C PRO A 72 5.85 6.68 -2.92
N ALA A 73 6.60 6.87 -4.00
CA ALA A 73 6.08 7.45 -5.23
C ALA A 73 5.11 6.50 -5.96
N ILE A 74 5.38 5.20 -5.93
CA ILE A 74 4.46 4.17 -6.42
C ILE A 74 3.21 4.12 -5.54
N MET A 75 3.39 4.05 -4.21
CA MET A 75 2.27 3.88 -3.28
C MET A 75 1.36 5.10 -3.24
N GLY A 76 1.90 6.31 -3.40
CA GLY A 76 1.12 7.54 -3.58
C GLY A 76 0.14 7.49 -4.78
N ARG A 77 0.38 6.56 -5.74
CA ARG A 77 -0.42 6.37 -6.97
C ARG A 77 -1.34 5.16 -6.94
N VAL A 78 -0.95 4.08 -6.27
CA VAL A 78 -1.64 2.78 -6.39
C VAL A 78 -2.20 2.23 -5.08
N CYS A 79 -1.88 2.83 -3.92
CA CYS A 79 -2.44 2.44 -2.63
C CYS A 79 -3.93 2.76 -2.55
N TYR A 80 -4.70 1.87 -1.96
CA TYR A 80 -6.13 2.10 -1.67
C TYR A 80 -6.37 2.89 -0.37
N HIS A 81 -5.32 3.41 0.25
CA HIS A 81 -5.27 4.30 1.41
C HIS A 81 -6.30 3.98 2.51
N THR A 82 -6.39 2.71 2.90
CA THR A 82 -7.25 2.24 3.99
C THR A 82 -6.99 2.95 5.32
N CYS A 83 -5.77 3.48 5.50
CA CYS A 83 -5.37 4.30 6.64
C CYS A 83 -6.20 5.60 6.77
N GLU A 84 -6.61 6.21 5.65
CA GLU A 84 -7.46 7.41 5.65
C GLU A 84 -8.87 7.11 6.18
N GLY A 85 -9.42 5.94 5.85
CA GLY A 85 -10.71 5.48 6.39
C GLY A 85 -10.71 5.27 7.91
N ALA A 86 -9.54 4.98 8.50
CA ALA A 86 -9.37 4.84 9.95
C ALA A 86 -8.94 6.14 10.66
N CYS A 87 -8.66 7.22 9.92
CA CYS A 87 -8.13 8.46 10.46
C CYS A 87 -9.13 9.15 11.41
N ASN A 88 -8.71 9.43 12.64
CA ASN A 88 -9.54 10.12 13.63
C ASN A 88 -9.95 11.54 13.18
N ARG A 89 -9.17 12.20 12.31
CA ARG A 89 -9.53 13.50 11.76
C ARG A 89 -10.87 13.46 11.04
N GLY A 90 -11.22 12.35 10.41
CA GLY A 90 -12.52 12.13 9.76
C GLY A 90 -13.74 12.22 10.68
N LYS A 91 -13.54 12.22 12.02
CA LYS A 91 -14.60 12.47 13.00
C LYS A 91 -14.74 13.94 13.39
N LEU A 92 -13.77 14.78 13.00
CA LEU A 92 -13.81 16.22 13.23
C LEU A 92 -14.34 16.95 11.99
N ASP A 93 -13.71 16.71 10.84
CA ASP A 93 -14.08 17.27 9.54
C ASP A 93 -13.92 16.22 8.42
N GLU A 94 -12.74 16.12 7.81
CA GLU A 94 -12.40 15.12 6.79
C GLU A 94 -11.09 14.45 7.15
N SER A 95 -10.92 13.17 6.78
CA SER A 95 -9.66 12.45 7.00
C SER A 95 -8.46 13.20 6.39
N VAL A 96 -7.29 13.04 6.98
CA VAL A 96 -6.05 13.56 6.37
C VAL A 96 -5.80 12.84 5.06
N GLY A 97 -5.41 13.58 4.02
CA GLY A 97 -4.98 13.03 2.73
C GLY A 97 -3.59 12.40 2.82
N ILE A 98 -3.48 11.35 3.61
CA ILE A 98 -2.22 10.67 3.93
C ILE A 98 -1.50 10.22 2.66
N ASN A 99 -2.25 9.56 1.77
CA ASN A 99 -1.71 9.10 0.50
C ASN A 99 -1.28 10.24 -0.43
N SER A 100 -1.95 11.41 -0.34
CA SER A 100 -1.56 12.59 -1.10
C SER A 100 -0.23 13.17 -0.65
N VAL A 101 0.04 13.16 0.67
CA VAL A 101 1.34 13.59 1.23
C VAL A 101 2.42 12.55 0.90
N GLU A 102 2.11 11.26 0.98
CA GLU A 102 3.02 10.18 0.57
C GLU A 102 3.44 10.33 -0.89
N HIS A 103 2.48 10.60 -1.79
CA HIS A 103 2.73 10.88 -3.20
C HIS A 103 3.71 12.05 -3.38
N PHE A 104 3.45 13.16 -2.71
CA PHE A 104 4.33 14.33 -2.74
C PHE A 104 5.75 14.00 -2.26
N LEU A 105 5.90 13.29 -1.13
CA LEU A 105 7.20 12.91 -0.59
C LEU A 105 7.96 11.97 -1.54
N GLY A 106 7.26 11.04 -2.18
CA GLY A 106 7.82 10.15 -3.19
C GLY A 106 8.36 10.91 -4.40
N ASP A 107 7.57 11.82 -4.95
CA ASP A 107 7.96 12.64 -6.11
C ASP A 107 9.09 13.62 -5.79
N GLU A 108 9.06 14.29 -4.63
CA GLU A 108 10.16 15.14 -4.17
C GLU A 108 11.45 14.36 -3.98
N ALA A 109 11.36 13.14 -3.47
CA ALA A 109 12.53 12.28 -3.32
C ALA A 109 13.14 11.92 -4.68
N LEU A 110 12.32 11.61 -5.69
CA LEU A 110 12.80 11.36 -7.06
C LEU A 110 13.43 12.62 -7.66
N LYS A 111 12.74 13.73 -7.57
CA LYS A 111 13.19 15.03 -8.08
C LYS A 111 14.49 15.52 -7.45
N ARG A 112 14.65 15.35 -6.14
CA ARG A 112 15.85 15.77 -5.39
C ARG A 112 16.95 14.68 -5.38
N GLY A 113 16.70 13.50 -5.92
CA GLY A 113 17.67 12.41 -6.00
C GLY A 113 18.05 11.81 -4.66
N TRP A 114 17.14 11.81 -3.67
CA TRP A 114 17.40 11.18 -2.37
C TRP A 114 17.60 9.69 -2.52
N LYS A 115 18.58 9.16 -1.81
CA LYS A 115 18.96 7.74 -1.87
C LYS A 115 18.50 6.99 -0.63
N LEU A 116 18.09 5.74 -0.83
CA LEU A 116 17.79 4.82 0.25
C LEU A 116 19.05 4.54 1.09
N THR A 117 18.85 4.28 2.39
CA THR A 117 19.95 3.95 3.28
C THR A 117 20.37 2.49 3.07
N GLY A 118 21.61 2.29 2.68
CA GLY A 118 22.21 0.98 2.48
C GLY A 118 22.56 0.25 3.79
N PRO A 119 23.03 -1.00 3.68
CA PRO A 119 23.49 -1.77 4.83
C PRO A 119 24.75 -1.16 5.44
N THR A 120 24.87 -1.28 6.77
CA THR A 120 26.07 -0.86 7.51
C THR A 120 27.02 -2.03 7.79
N THR A 121 26.54 -3.27 7.66
CA THR A 121 27.28 -4.50 7.95
C THR A 121 27.00 -5.55 6.87
N ASP A 122 27.90 -6.53 6.73
CA ASP A 122 27.68 -7.74 5.93
C ASP A 122 27.42 -8.92 6.89
N SER A 123 26.29 -9.59 6.71
CA SER A 123 25.92 -10.76 7.51
C SER A 123 26.64 -12.06 7.07
N GLY A 124 27.28 -12.06 5.91
CA GLY A 124 27.82 -13.24 5.24
C GLY A 124 26.75 -14.20 4.67
N LYS A 125 25.47 -13.91 4.84
CA LYS A 125 24.34 -14.72 4.36
C LYS A 125 23.86 -14.30 2.99
N HIS A 126 23.32 -15.24 2.22
CA HIS A 126 22.84 -15.04 0.87
C HIS A 126 21.39 -15.52 0.74
N VAL A 127 20.49 -14.62 0.37
CA VAL A 127 19.05 -14.91 0.24
C VAL A 127 18.62 -14.82 -1.22
N LEU A 128 17.89 -15.85 -1.66
CA LEU A 128 17.20 -15.86 -2.94
C LEU A 128 15.82 -15.20 -2.81
N VAL A 129 15.48 -14.31 -3.72
CA VAL A 129 14.12 -13.80 -3.88
C VAL A 129 13.62 -14.22 -5.25
N VAL A 130 12.46 -14.87 -5.31
CA VAL A 130 11.85 -15.32 -6.57
C VAL A 130 10.66 -14.44 -6.90
N GLY A 131 10.81 -13.61 -7.93
CA GLY A 131 9.84 -12.62 -8.38
C GLY A 131 10.20 -11.20 -7.95
N ALA A 132 10.24 -10.28 -8.93
CA ALA A 132 10.56 -8.87 -8.75
C ALA A 132 9.31 -7.98 -8.69
N GLY A 133 8.18 -8.50 -8.20
CA GLY A 133 6.98 -7.74 -7.88
C GLY A 133 7.12 -6.95 -6.58
N PRO A 134 6.05 -6.28 -6.11
CA PRO A 134 6.10 -5.43 -4.91
C PRO A 134 6.58 -6.18 -3.66
N SER A 135 6.14 -7.41 -3.47
CA SER A 135 6.52 -8.22 -2.30
C SER A 135 8.00 -8.62 -2.35
N GLY A 136 8.47 -9.10 -3.51
CA GLY A 136 9.87 -9.52 -3.68
C GLY A 136 10.84 -8.36 -3.54
N MET A 137 10.56 -7.22 -4.18
CA MET A 137 11.44 -6.05 -4.10
C MET A 137 11.42 -5.38 -2.73
N SER A 138 10.28 -5.41 -2.01
CA SER A 138 10.22 -5.00 -0.60
C SER A 138 11.06 -5.92 0.29
N ALA A 139 10.98 -7.24 0.10
CA ALA A 139 11.82 -8.19 0.84
C ALA A 139 13.31 -7.96 0.53
N ALA A 140 13.67 -7.79 -0.74
CA ALA A 140 15.04 -7.52 -1.16
C ALA A 140 15.61 -6.25 -0.51
N TYR A 141 14.81 -5.17 -0.45
CA TYR A 141 15.15 -3.94 0.25
C TYR A 141 15.46 -4.16 1.72
N HIS A 142 14.55 -4.79 2.46
CA HIS A 142 14.71 -5.00 3.90
C HIS A 142 15.85 -5.97 4.21
N LEU A 143 15.99 -7.05 3.45
CA LEU A 143 17.09 -8.01 3.59
C LEU A 143 18.46 -7.36 3.35
N ARG A 144 18.56 -6.47 2.34
CA ARG A 144 19.80 -5.68 2.12
C ARG A 144 20.12 -4.80 3.31
N ARG A 145 19.13 -4.13 3.89
CA ARG A 145 19.33 -3.30 5.09
C ARG A 145 19.80 -4.10 6.30
N PHE A 146 19.39 -5.35 6.43
CA PHE A 146 19.91 -6.29 7.46
C PHE A 146 21.32 -6.81 7.16
N GLY A 147 21.90 -6.44 6.01
CA GLY A 147 23.26 -6.81 5.63
C GLY A 147 23.38 -8.11 4.84
N HIS A 148 22.26 -8.73 4.42
CA HIS A 148 22.32 -9.94 3.61
C HIS A 148 22.64 -9.64 2.15
N ARG A 149 23.38 -10.54 1.49
CA ARG A 149 23.45 -10.56 0.03
C ARG A 149 22.11 -11.04 -0.51
N VAL A 150 21.59 -10.37 -1.53
CA VAL A 150 20.29 -10.69 -2.12
C VAL A 150 20.44 -10.84 -3.61
N THR A 151 19.92 -11.94 -4.14
CA THR A 151 19.75 -12.17 -5.57
C THR A 151 18.27 -12.34 -5.87
N VAL A 152 17.74 -11.54 -6.78
CA VAL A 152 16.35 -11.60 -7.25
C VAL A 152 16.35 -12.30 -8.61
N HIS A 153 15.61 -13.39 -8.74
CA HIS A 153 15.30 -14.03 -10.02
C HIS A 153 13.92 -13.58 -10.49
N GLU A 154 13.86 -12.98 -11.67
CA GLU A 154 12.63 -12.54 -12.31
C GLU A 154 12.44 -13.25 -13.64
N ALA A 155 11.28 -13.87 -13.82
CA ALA A 155 10.96 -14.64 -15.03
C ALA A 155 10.80 -13.74 -16.27
N GLY A 156 10.38 -12.49 -16.07
CA GLY A 156 10.17 -11.52 -17.15
C GLY A 156 11.39 -10.63 -17.43
N PRO A 157 11.27 -9.78 -18.48
CA PRO A 157 12.34 -8.88 -18.89
C PRO A 157 12.42 -7.59 -18.07
N PHE A 158 11.49 -7.34 -17.15
CA PHE A 158 11.38 -6.09 -16.40
C PHE A 158 11.04 -6.32 -14.94
N LEU A 159 11.47 -5.41 -14.07
CA LEU A 159 11.06 -5.34 -12.66
C LEU A 159 9.64 -4.79 -12.54
N GLY A 160 9.01 -5.03 -11.39
CA GLY A 160 7.74 -4.44 -10.98
C GLY A 160 6.56 -5.42 -10.94
N GLY A 161 6.65 -6.60 -11.56
CA GLY A 161 5.57 -7.60 -11.54
C GLY A 161 4.22 -6.99 -11.96
N MET A 162 3.17 -7.21 -11.16
CA MET A 162 1.82 -6.69 -11.46
C MET A 162 1.71 -5.15 -11.43
N MET A 163 2.64 -4.45 -10.79
CA MET A 163 2.70 -2.98 -10.90
C MET A 163 3.03 -2.52 -12.34
N ARG A 164 3.79 -3.33 -13.08
CA ARG A 164 4.09 -3.07 -14.49
C ARG A 164 3.04 -3.69 -15.42
N PHE A 165 2.73 -4.98 -15.22
CA PHE A 165 1.97 -5.77 -16.18
C PHE A 165 0.46 -5.80 -15.91
N GLY A 166 0.02 -5.32 -14.74
CA GLY A 166 -1.39 -5.29 -14.35
C GLY A 166 -1.95 -3.87 -14.16
N ILE A 167 -1.13 -2.92 -13.72
CA ILE A 167 -1.55 -1.53 -13.50
C ILE A 167 -1.23 -0.69 -14.73
N PRO A 168 -2.23 -0.03 -15.36
CA PRO A 168 -2.01 0.78 -16.56
C PRO A 168 -1.11 2.01 -16.35
N LYS A 169 -0.46 2.48 -17.42
CA LYS A 169 0.47 3.62 -17.40
C LYS A 169 -0.18 4.91 -16.91
N TYR A 170 -1.47 5.11 -17.18
CA TYR A 170 -2.21 6.30 -16.75
C TYR A 170 -2.48 6.33 -15.23
N ARG A 171 -2.29 5.20 -14.52
CA ARG A 171 -2.32 5.13 -13.05
C ARG A 171 -0.92 5.12 -12.45
N LEU A 172 0.03 4.45 -13.10
CA LEU A 172 1.41 4.33 -12.66
C LEU A 172 2.37 4.54 -13.82
N PRO A 173 2.90 5.76 -14.01
CA PRO A 173 3.92 6.06 -15.01
C PRO A 173 5.14 5.14 -14.88
N ARG A 174 5.70 4.71 -15.99
CA ARG A 174 6.77 3.70 -16.02
C ARG A 174 8.12 4.25 -15.55
N ASP A 175 8.39 5.50 -15.81
CA ASP A 175 9.56 6.22 -15.29
C ASP A 175 9.58 6.26 -13.75
N ILE A 176 8.44 6.49 -13.11
CA ILE A 176 8.29 6.45 -11.65
C ILE A 176 8.54 5.03 -11.12
N LEU A 177 7.92 4.03 -11.74
CA LEU A 177 8.12 2.63 -11.37
C LEU A 177 9.60 2.24 -11.48
N GLU A 178 10.22 2.54 -12.61
CA GLU A 178 11.63 2.21 -12.87
C GLU A 178 12.57 2.91 -11.89
N ALA A 179 12.34 4.19 -11.63
CA ALA A 179 13.16 4.96 -10.71
C ALA A 179 13.15 4.40 -9.29
N GLU A 180 11.97 4.02 -8.76
CA GLU A 180 11.89 3.43 -7.42
C GLU A 180 12.42 2.00 -7.36
N MET A 181 12.20 1.18 -8.40
CA MET A 181 12.82 -0.14 -8.47
C MET A 181 14.34 -0.04 -8.52
N GLN A 182 14.88 0.88 -9.31
CA GLN A 182 16.32 1.09 -9.44
C GLN A 182 16.96 1.51 -8.10
N ARG A 183 16.29 2.32 -7.29
CA ARG A 183 16.78 2.67 -5.94
C ARG A 183 17.05 1.46 -5.06
N VAL A 184 16.21 0.42 -5.15
CA VAL A 184 16.43 -0.83 -4.40
C VAL A 184 17.60 -1.61 -5.00
N VAL A 185 17.71 -1.67 -6.32
CA VAL A 185 18.85 -2.30 -7.01
C VAL A 185 20.17 -1.62 -6.63
N ASP A 186 20.18 -0.28 -6.55
CA ASP A 186 21.35 0.52 -6.17
C ASP A 186 21.89 0.23 -4.77
N LEU A 187 21.13 -0.43 -3.92
CA LEU A 187 21.61 -0.94 -2.63
C LEU A 187 22.52 -2.18 -2.75
N GLY A 188 22.78 -2.62 -3.97
CA GLY A 188 23.57 -3.82 -4.26
C GLY A 188 22.76 -5.10 -4.28
N VAL A 189 21.47 -5.01 -4.62
CA VAL A 189 20.65 -6.18 -4.95
C VAL A 189 21.04 -6.68 -6.33
N LYS A 190 21.44 -7.96 -6.43
CA LYS A 190 21.67 -8.59 -7.72
C LYS A 190 20.34 -8.99 -8.36
N VAL A 191 20.11 -8.63 -9.61
CA VAL A 191 18.89 -8.98 -10.34
C VAL A 191 19.23 -9.82 -11.57
N GLU A 192 18.55 -10.96 -11.72
CA GLU A 192 18.61 -11.85 -12.87
C GLU A 192 17.26 -11.81 -13.58
N LEU A 193 17.18 -11.04 -14.68
CA LEU A 193 15.98 -10.97 -15.52
C LEU A 193 15.94 -12.15 -16.51
N ASN A 194 14.74 -12.48 -17.04
CA ASN A 194 14.49 -13.62 -17.91
C ASN A 194 15.03 -14.94 -17.30
N SER A 195 14.97 -15.04 -15.98
CA SER A 195 15.51 -16.14 -15.17
C SER A 195 14.39 -16.79 -14.37
N LYS A 196 13.55 -17.58 -15.06
CA LYS A 196 12.48 -18.33 -14.41
C LYS A 196 13.07 -19.43 -13.54
N VAL A 197 12.66 -19.50 -12.28
CA VAL A 197 12.98 -20.60 -11.37
C VAL A 197 11.99 -21.72 -11.62
N GLU A 198 12.48 -22.86 -12.12
CA GLU A 198 11.63 -24.02 -12.41
C GLU A 198 11.57 -24.98 -11.21
N ASN A 199 12.64 -25.07 -10.40
CA ASN A 199 12.71 -25.85 -9.18
C ASN A 199 13.46 -25.06 -8.10
N ILE A 200 12.78 -24.80 -6.99
CA ILE A 200 13.33 -23.95 -5.92
C ILE A 200 14.51 -24.61 -5.20
N LEU A 201 14.43 -25.91 -4.92
CA LEU A 201 15.48 -26.62 -4.18
C LEU A 201 16.78 -26.70 -4.98
N GLU A 202 16.68 -27.02 -6.26
CA GLU A 202 17.84 -27.07 -7.18
C GLU A 202 18.47 -25.67 -7.32
N THR A 203 17.64 -24.64 -7.46
CA THR A 203 18.13 -23.24 -7.56
C THR A 203 18.84 -22.81 -6.30
N MET A 204 18.28 -23.12 -5.11
CA MET A 204 18.91 -22.82 -3.83
C MET A 204 20.25 -23.53 -3.68
N GLN A 205 20.33 -24.80 -4.04
CA GLN A 205 21.56 -25.58 -3.96
C GLN A 205 22.62 -25.06 -4.92
N ALA A 206 22.27 -24.83 -6.18
CA ALA A 206 23.19 -24.34 -7.21
C ALA A 206 23.77 -22.96 -6.88
N GLY A 207 22.92 -22.04 -6.38
CA GLY A 207 23.31 -20.69 -5.99
C GLY A 207 23.89 -20.56 -4.58
N LYS A 208 23.92 -21.66 -3.80
CA LYS A 208 24.34 -21.70 -2.39
C LYS A 208 23.61 -20.63 -1.54
N PHE A 209 22.29 -20.57 -1.70
CA PHE A 209 21.46 -19.67 -0.92
C PHE A 209 21.16 -20.26 0.46
N ASP A 210 21.25 -19.41 1.50
CA ASP A 210 20.96 -19.80 2.88
C ASP A 210 19.44 -19.83 3.16
N ALA A 211 18.65 -18.99 2.46
CA ALA A 211 17.19 -18.95 2.55
C ALA A 211 16.59 -18.48 1.22
N ALA A 212 15.28 -18.72 1.03
CA ALA A 212 14.53 -18.24 -0.11
C ALA A 212 13.24 -17.52 0.31
N PHE A 213 12.89 -16.45 -0.42
CA PHE A 213 11.59 -15.79 -0.36
C PHE A 213 10.86 -15.90 -1.69
N LEU A 214 9.69 -16.53 -1.68
CA LEU A 214 8.86 -16.76 -2.85
C LEU A 214 7.83 -15.62 -2.96
N ALA A 215 7.86 -14.90 -4.08
CA ALA A 215 7.00 -13.77 -4.37
C ALA A 215 6.55 -13.76 -5.85
N VAL A 216 6.23 -14.96 -6.38
CA VAL A 216 5.88 -15.13 -7.80
C VAL A 216 4.54 -14.50 -8.19
N GLY A 217 3.72 -14.12 -7.19
CA GLY A 217 2.44 -13.47 -7.43
C GLY A 217 1.37 -14.41 -8.02
N ALA A 218 0.30 -13.80 -8.57
CA ALA A 218 -0.77 -14.49 -9.29
C ALA A 218 -0.94 -13.83 -10.66
N HIS A 219 -0.46 -14.48 -11.71
CA HIS A 219 -0.37 -13.88 -13.06
C HIS A 219 -1.00 -14.74 -14.16
N ILE A 220 -1.62 -15.88 -13.80
CA ILE A 220 -2.38 -16.72 -14.73
C ILE A 220 -3.84 -16.29 -14.68
N GLY A 221 -4.35 -15.71 -15.76
CA GLY A 221 -5.76 -15.30 -15.84
C GLY A 221 -6.71 -16.49 -15.75
N LYS A 222 -7.74 -16.38 -14.90
CA LYS A 222 -8.79 -17.40 -14.81
C LYS A 222 -9.61 -17.42 -16.07
N ARG A 223 -9.86 -18.64 -16.59
CA ARG A 223 -10.70 -18.86 -17.76
C ARG A 223 -12.10 -19.26 -17.33
N ALA A 224 -13.10 -18.78 -18.06
CA ALA A 224 -14.45 -19.33 -18.01
C ALA A 224 -14.66 -20.20 -19.25
N MET A 225 -15.33 -21.34 -19.07
CA MET A 225 -15.79 -22.12 -20.21
C MET A 225 -17.04 -21.45 -20.80
N ILE A 226 -16.81 -20.55 -21.75
CA ILE A 226 -17.87 -19.88 -22.51
C ILE A 226 -17.91 -20.59 -23.87
N PRO A 227 -19.03 -21.19 -24.25
CA PRO A 227 -19.19 -21.72 -25.62
C PRO A 227 -18.89 -20.61 -26.62
N ALA A 228 -17.96 -20.86 -27.51
CA ALA A 228 -17.51 -19.87 -28.50
C ALA A 228 -17.45 -20.48 -29.89
N GLY A 229 -17.83 -19.71 -30.89
CA GLY A 229 -17.54 -20.03 -32.28
C GLY A 229 -16.06 -19.86 -32.61
N ASP A 230 -15.57 -20.52 -33.64
CA ASP A 230 -14.14 -20.55 -34.02
C ASP A 230 -13.52 -19.16 -34.25
N ALA A 231 -14.35 -18.17 -34.65
CA ALA A 231 -13.93 -16.80 -34.94
C ALA A 231 -14.12 -15.83 -33.75
N ALA A 232 -14.62 -16.31 -32.60
CA ALA A 232 -14.83 -15.46 -31.42
C ALA A 232 -13.48 -15.04 -30.79
N LYS A 233 -13.28 -13.72 -30.64
CA LYS A 233 -12.06 -13.16 -30.06
C LYS A 233 -12.20 -13.03 -28.54
N ILE A 234 -11.69 -14.03 -27.82
CA ILE A 234 -11.66 -14.07 -26.36
C ILE A 234 -10.23 -13.84 -25.88
N ILE A 235 -10.03 -12.84 -25.03
CA ILE A 235 -8.72 -12.40 -24.53
C ILE A 235 -8.74 -12.47 -23.01
N ASP A 236 -7.64 -12.92 -22.41
CA ASP A 236 -7.41 -12.80 -20.97
C ASP A 236 -6.96 -11.38 -20.60
N ALA A 237 -7.53 -10.83 -19.51
CA ALA A 237 -7.28 -9.47 -19.06
C ALA A 237 -5.79 -9.19 -18.77
N ILE A 238 -5.09 -10.14 -18.13
CA ILE A 238 -3.68 -9.97 -17.79
C ILE A 238 -2.81 -9.99 -19.04
N SER A 239 -3.10 -10.88 -19.98
CA SER A 239 -2.42 -10.92 -21.29
C SER A 239 -2.62 -9.62 -22.07
N LEU A 240 -3.83 -9.04 -22.03
CA LEU A 240 -4.10 -7.74 -22.64
C LEU A 240 -3.27 -6.63 -22.01
N LEU A 241 -3.31 -6.50 -20.67
CA LEU A 241 -2.58 -5.44 -19.96
C LEU A 241 -1.07 -5.59 -20.12
N ARG A 242 -0.56 -6.83 -20.11
CA ARG A 242 0.87 -7.14 -20.36
C ARG A 242 1.29 -6.73 -21.78
N SER A 243 0.47 -6.97 -22.78
CA SER A 243 0.78 -6.59 -24.16
C SER A 243 0.88 -5.08 -24.38
N MET A 244 0.30 -4.27 -23.47
CA MET A 244 0.43 -2.81 -23.51
C MET A 244 1.85 -2.31 -23.19
N GLU A 245 2.73 -3.17 -22.69
CA GLU A 245 4.15 -2.86 -22.49
C GLU A 245 5.01 -3.07 -23.75
N GLY A 246 4.51 -3.81 -24.72
CA GLY A 246 5.16 -4.03 -26.01
C GLY A 246 4.90 -2.91 -27.02
N GLU A 247 5.61 -2.97 -28.16
CA GLU A 247 5.39 -2.07 -29.29
C GLU A 247 4.10 -2.41 -30.04
N ASP A 248 3.79 -3.71 -30.18
CA ASP A 248 2.62 -4.22 -30.88
C ASP A 248 1.41 -4.27 -29.92
N LYS A 249 0.57 -3.26 -29.98
CA LYS A 249 -0.67 -3.22 -29.20
C LYS A 249 -1.73 -4.15 -29.81
N PRO A 250 -2.52 -4.86 -28.99
CA PRO A 250 -3.53 -5.77 -29.49
C PRO A 250 -4.67 -5.00 -30.20
N MET A 251 -5.10 -5.50 -31.33
CA MET A 251 -6.28 -4.98 -32.01
C MET A 251 -7.55 -5.52 -31.36
N LEU A 252 -8.28 -4.67 -30.64
CA LEU A 252 -9.49 -5.08 -29.90
C LEU A 252 -10.79 -4.99 -30.72
N GLY A 253 -10.78 -4.20 -31.80
CA GLY A 253 -12.00 -3.79 -32.48
C GLY A 253 -12.66 -2.60 -31.76
N ARG A 254 -13.84 -2.19 -32.28
CA ARG A 254 -14.55 -1.02 -31.74
C ARG A 254 -15.32 -1.35 -30.44
N ARG A 255 -16.05 -2.46 -30.44
CA ARG A 255 -16.95 -2.86 -29.35
C ARG A 255 -16.26 -3.93 -28.50
N VAL A 256 -15.85 -3.55 -27.31
CA VAL A 256 -15.12 -4.45 -26.40
C VAL A 256 -15.99 -4.75 -25.17
N VAL A 257 -16.29 -6.01 -24.95
CA VAL A 257 -16.98 -6.43 -23.74
C VAL A 257 -15.97 -6.95 -22.73
N VAL A 258 -16.01 -6.41 -21.51
CA VAL A 258 -15.17 -6.84 -20.38
C VAL A 258 -16.03 -7.61 -19.40
N TYR A 259 -15.74 -8.89 -19.20
CA TYR A 259 -16.51 -9.74 -18.29
C TYR A 259 -15.78 -9.88 -16.94
N GLY A 260 -16.36 -9.23 -15.93
CA GLY A 260 -15.84 -9.20 -14.58
C GLY A 260 -16.21 -7.94 -13.81
N GLY A 261 -15.91 -7.88 -12.52
CA GLY A 261 -16.26 -6.75 -11.65
C GLY A 261 -15.16 -6.35 -10.66
N GLY A 262 -13.94 -6.82 -10.84
CA GLY A 262 -12.78 -6.40 -10.03
C GLY A 262 -12.05 -5.20 -10.63
N ASN A 263 -11.06 -4.66 -9.91
CA ASN A 263 -10.23 -3.54 -10.35
C ASN A 263 -9.58 -3.82 -11.73
N THR A 264 -9.19 -5.07 -12.00
CA THR A 264 -8.66 -5.48 -13.31
C THR A 264 -9.68 -5.25 -14.44
N ALA A 265 -10.98 -5.47 -14.20
CA ALA A 265 -12.00 -5.20 -15.22
C ALA A 265 -12.12 -3.70 -15.51
N ILE A 266 -12.03 -2.87 -14.47
CA ILE A 266 -12.01 -1.40 -14.60
C ILE A 266 -10.78 -0.96 -15.40
N ASP A 267 -9.59 -1.45 -15.03
CA ASP A 267 -8.34 -1.10 -15.72
C ASP A 267 -8.33 -1.51 -17.19
N VAL A 268 -8.87 -2.70 -17.51
CA VAL A 268 -9.04 -3.17 -18.90
C VAL A 268 -9.99 -2.28 -19.68
N ALA A 269 -11.16 -1.96 -19.12
CA ALA A 269 -12.16 -1.14 -19.81
C ALA A 269 -11.62 0.28 -20.06
N ARG A 270 -10.99 0.90 -19.07
CA ARG A 270 -10.36 2.23 -19.20
C ARG A 270 -9.20 2.21 -20.20
N THR A 271 -8.43 1.11 -20.26
CA THR A 271 -7.37 0.91 -21.26
C THR A 271 -7.96 0.79 -22.66
N ALA A 272 -8.99 -0.04 -22.85
CA ALA A 272 -9.67 -0.20 -24.14
C ALA A 272 -10.26 1.13 -24.64
N LYS A 273 -10.84 1.95 -23.75
CA LYS A 273 -11.34 3.30 -24.07
C LYS A 273 -10.23 4.18 -24.66
N ARG A 274 -9.05 4.21 -24.04
CA ARG A 274 -7.87 4.96 -24.50
C ARG A 274 -7.30 4.45 -25.81
N MET A 275 -7.56 3.19 -26.14
CA MET A 275 -7.23 2.61 -27.44
C MET A 275 -8.27 2.92 -28.54
N GLY A 276 -9.31 3.72 -28.22
CA GLY A 276 -10.35 4.13 -29.16
C GLY A 276 -11.53 3.17 -29.25
N ALA A 277 -11.62 2.18 -28.38
CA ALA A 277 -12.77 1.27 -28.32
C ALA A 277 -13.95 1.86 -27.52
N GLU A 278 -15.11 1.21 -27.65
CA GLU A 278 -16.33 1.44 -26.88
C GLU A 278 -16.49 0.26 -25.88
N PRO A 279 -15.92 0.34 -24.68
CA PRO A 279 -15.96 -0.75 -23.71
C PRO A 279 -17.31 -0.80 -22.98
N LEU A 280 -17.80 -2.03 -22.76
CA LEU A 280 -18.93 -2.36 -21.90
C LEU A 280 -18.49 -3.40 -20.86
N ILE A 281 -18.62 -3.07 -19.58
CA ILE A 281 -18.40 -4.05 -18.52
C ILE A 281 -19.69 -4.85 -18.30
N VAL A 282 -19.60 -6.18 -18.31
CA VAL A 282 -20.69 -7.08 -17.94
C VAL A 282 -20.38 -7.72 -16.60
N TYR A 283 -21.29 -7.52 -15.64
CA TYR A 283 -21.10 -8.02 -14.29
C TYR A 283 -22.37 -8.70 -13.75
N ARG A 284 -22.19 -9.90 -13.15
CA ARG A 284 -23.29 -10.78 -12.74
C ARG A 284 -24.04 -10.39 -11.47
N ARG A 285 -23.57 -9.37 -10.74
CA ARG A 285 -24.21 -8.86 -9.50
C ARG A 285 -24.54 -7.38 -9.65
N THR A 286 -24.96 -6.75 -8.53
CA THR A 286 -25.23 -5.32 -8.45
C THR A 286 -23.95 -4.51 -8.18
N ARG A 287 -24.05 -3.18 -8.24
CA ARG A 287 -22.95 -2.26 -7.93
C ARG A 287 -22.42 -2.48 -6.51
N GLU A 288 -23.29 -2.60 -5.52
CA GLU A 288 -22.94 -2.76 -4.09
C GLU A 288 -22.20 -4.08 -3.80
N LYS A 289 -22.28 -5.03 -4.74
CA LYS A 289 -21.58 -6.32 -4.66
C LYS A 289 -20.38 -6.41 -5.58
N MET A 290 -20.02 -5.31 -6.21
CA MET A 290 -18.84 -5.24 -7.08
C MET A 290 -17.57 -5.17 -6.22
N PRO A 291 -16.56 -6.03 -6.48
CA PRO A 291 -15.33 -6.02 -5.67
C PRO A 291 -14.34 -4.90 -6.05
N ALA A 292 -14.57 -4.18 -7.16
CA ALA A 292 -13.80 -3.00 -7.50
C ALA A 292 -14.09 -1.86 -6.52
N HIS A 293 -13.08 -1.03 -6.24
CA HIS A 293 -13.26 0.13 -5.37
C HIS A 293 -14.19 1.16 -6.00
N ASP A 294 -15.08 1.74 -5.19
CA ASP A 294 -16.12 2.66 -5.65
C ASP A 294 -15.56 3.83 -6.46
N PHE A 295 -14.45 4.42 -6.03
CA PHE A 295 -13.83 5.55 -6.74
C PHE A 295 -13.28 5.15 -8.13
N GLU A 296 -12.79 3.90 -8.30
CA GLU A 296 -12.34 3.41 -9.61
C GLU A 296 -13.53 3.17 -10.55
N VAL A 297 -14.65 2.69 -10.00
CA VAL A 297 -15.91 2.54 -10.78
C VAL A 297 -16.44 3.91 -11.19
N GLU A 298 -16.42 4.90 -10.31
CA GLU A 298 -16.84 6.27 -10.59
C GLU A 298 -15.96 6.93 -11.65
N ASP A 299 -14.65 6.78 -11.56
CA ASP A 299 -13.70 7.24 -12.58
C ASP A 299 -14.01 6.64 -13.96
N ALA A 300 -14.27 5.33 -14.01
CA ALA A 300 -14.62 4.65 -15.27
C ALA A 300 -15.93 5.19 -15.86
N MET A 301 -16.94 5.39 -15.02
CA MET A 301 -18.23 5.95 -15.45
C MET A 301 -18.09 7.41 -15.93
N GLN A 302 -17.27 8.24 -15.28
CA GLN A 302 -16.94 9.58 -15.74
C GLN A 302 -16.23 9.58 -17.09
N GLU A 303 -15.42 8.57 -17.38
CA GLU A 303 -14.78 8.35 -18.67
C GLU A 303 -15.74 7.80 -19.73
N GLY A 304 -17.03 7.63 -19.40
CA GLY A 304 -18.08 7.17 -20.32
C GLY A 304 -18.12 5.65 -20.52
N ILE A 305 -17.56 4.88 -19.60
CA ILE A 305 -17.65 3.42 -19.63
C ILE A 305 -18.99 2.99 -19.03
N MET A 306 -19.73 2.18 -19.77
CA MET A 306 -20.99 1.62 -19.31
C MET A 306 -20.80 0.31 -18.59
N VAL A 307 -21.68 0.03 -17.61
CA VAL A 307 -21.70 -1.24 -16.87
C VAL A 307 -23.08 -1.87 -16.99
N LYS A 308 -23.13 -3.09 -17.48
CA LYS A 308 -24.33 -3.92 -17.52
C LYS A 308 -24.35 -4.85 -16.32
N TRP A 309 -25.15 -4.46 -15.35
CA TRP A 309 -25.34 -5.17 -14.10
C TRP A 309 -26.22 -6.40 -14.26
N LEU A 310 -26.19 -7.33 -13.31
CA LEU A 310 -27.05 -8.51 -13.25
C LEU A 310 -27.04 -9.27 -14.59
N SER A 311 -25.88 -9.47 -15.17
CA SER A 311 -25.73 -10.08 -16.48
C SER A 311 -24.52 -11.02 -16.54
N THR A 312 -24.68 -12.14 -17.21
CA THR A 312 -23.60 -13.12 -17.47
C THR A 312 -23.52 -13.46 -18.94
N ILE A 313 -22.34 -13.89 -19.40
CA ILE A 313 -22.14 -14.27 -20.80
C ILE A 313 -22.39 -15.77 -20.95
N LYS A 314 -23.25 -16.15 -21.89
CA LYS A 314 -23.58 -17.54 -22.16
C LYS A 314 -22.89 -18.08 -23.40
N GLN A 315 -22.73 -17.28 -24.43
CA GLN A 315 -22.12 -17.69 -25.69
C GLN A 315 -21.41 -16.51 -26.35
N ALA A 316 -20.28 -16.79 -26.98
CA ALA A 316 -19.56 -15.83 -27.81
C ALA A 316 -19.55 -16.30 -29.27
N ASN A 317 -19.87 -15.38 -30.20
CA ASN A 317 -19.75 -15.56 -31.64
C ASN A 317 -18.72 -14.57 -32.19
N GLU A 318 -18.51 -14.57 -33.49
CA GLU A 318 -17.53 -13.72 -34.17
C GLU A 318 -17.71 -12.21 -33.90
N SER A 319 -18.96 -11.74 -33.87
CA SER A 319 -19.30 -10.31 -33.74
C SER A 319 -20.40 -10.03 -32.73
N SER A 320 -20.78 -11.03 -31.91
CA SER A 320 -21.86 -10.90 -30.94
C SER A 320 -21.70 -11.81 -29.74
N LEU A 321 -22.31 -11.39 -28.63
CA LEU A 321 -22.38 -12.17 -27.39
C LEU A 321 -23.83 -12.38 -26.98
N THR A 322 -24.18 -13.59 -26.58
CA THR A 322 -25.44 -13.88 -25.90
C THR A 322 -25.26 -13.69 -24.40
N ILE A 323 -26.00 -12.78 -23.82
CA ILE A 323 -26.01 -12.44 -22.39
C ILE A 323 -27.29 -13.02 -21.78
N GLU A 324 -27.19 -13.60 -20.61
CA GLU A 324 -28.34 -13.97 -19.77
C GLU A 324 -28.47 -13.00 -18.59
N LYS A 325 -29.69 -12.52 -18.36
CA LYS A 325 -30.01 -11.73 -17.19
C LYS A 325 -29.97 -12.58 -15.93
N MET A 326 -29.51 -11.97 -14.84
CA MET A 326 -29.41 -12.60 -13.52
C MET A 326 -30.37 -11.94 -12.54
N ALA A 327 -30.88 -12.72 -11.59
CA ALA A 327 -31.57 -12.23 -10.39
C ALA A 327 -30.79 -12.66 -9.16
N LEU A 328 -30.83 -11.87 -8.09
CA LEU A 328 -30.20 -12.25 -6.84
C LEU A 328 -31.17 -13.10 -6.02
N ASP A 329 -30.69 -14.22 -5.47
CA ASP A 329 -31.44 -14.99 -4.49
C ASP A 329 -31.50 -14.27 -3.13
N SER A 330 -32.19 -14.86 -2.15
CA SER A 330 -32.33 -14.30 -0.79
C SER A 330 -31.01 -14.12 -0.05
N LYS A 331 -29.94 -14.77 -0.50
CA LYS A 331 -28.57 -14.66 0.04
C LYS A 331 -27.67 -13.72 -0.77
N GLY A 332 -28.22 -13.10 -1.83
CA GLY A 332 -27.48 -12.20 -2.71
C GLY A 332 -26.58 -12.90 -3.75
N PHE A 333 -26.78 -14.21 -4.00
CA PHE A 333 -26.08 -14.92 -5.07
C PHE A 333 -26.82 -14.80 -6.40
N PRO A 334 -26.10 -14.58 -7.51
CA PRO A 334 -26.71 -14.44 -8.83
C PRO A 334 -27.23 -15.78 -9.35
N GLN A 335 -28.51 -15.80 -9.72
CA GLN A 335 -29.20 -16.94 -10.34
C GLN A 335 -29.63 -16.59 -11.75
N PRO A 336 -29.52 -17.49 -12.73
CA PRO A 336 -29.97 -17.27 -14.09
C PRO A 336 -31.50 -17.15 -14.16
N THR A 337 -32.00 -16.21 -14.98
CA THR A 337 -33.45 -15.98 -15.13
C THR A 337 -34.05 -16.70 -16.33
N GLY A 338 -33.23 -17.17 -17.27
CA GLY A 338 -33.69 -17.69 -18.58
C GLY A 338 -34.03 -16.60 -19.59
N GLU A 339 -33.82 -15.30 -19.26
CA GLU A 339 -33.98 -14.21 -20.21
C GLU A 339 -32.67 -13.90 -20.90
N PHE A 340 -32.67 -13.92 -22.23
CA PHE A 340 -31.47 -13.74 -23.04
C PHE A 340 -31.55 -12.46 -23.87
N GLU A 341 -30.39 -11.87 -24.09
CA GLU A 341 -30.19 -10.71 -24.96
C GLU A 341 -28.92 -10.92 -25.79
N THR A 342 -28.96 -10.49 -27.06
CA THR A 342 -27.76 -10.49 -27.90
C THR A 342 -27.22 -9.08 -28.04
N ILE A 343 -25.92 -8.92 -27.77
CA ILE A 343 -25.20 -7.67 -27.94
C ILE A 343 -24.08 -7.84 -28.97
N GLU A 344 -23.79 -6.78 -29.70
CA GLU A 344 -22.66 -6.74 -30.63
C GLU A 344 -21.33 -6.56 -29.87
N ALA A 345 -20.33 -7.35 -30.22
CA ALA A 345 -19.00 -7.29 -29.66
C ALA A 345 -17.95 -7.80 -30.65
N ASP A 346 -16.86 -7.05 -30.80
CA ASP A 346 -15.72 -7.43 -31.63
C ASP A 346 -14.68 -8.20 -30.82
N SER A 347 -14.67 -8.02 -29.51
CA SER A 347 -13.81 -8.77 -28.58
C SER A 347 -14.46 -8.94 -27.22
N LEU A 348 -14.16 -10.07 -26.57
CA LEU A 348 -14.51 -10.36 -25.18
C LEU A 348 -13.23 -10.47 -24.35
N VAL A 349 -13.12 -9.68 -23.29
CA VAL A 349 -11.99 -9.74 -22.34
C VAL A 349 -12.45 -10.33 -21.01
N LEU A 350 -11.81 -11.42 -20.58
CA LEU A 350 -12.12 -12.12 -19.34
C LEU A 350 -11.30 -11.54 -18.17
N ALA A 351 -11.96 -10.90 -17.22
CA ALA A 351 -11.37 -10.33 -16.00
C ALA A 351 -11.92 -11.03 -14.75
N LEU A 352 -11.77 -12.35 -14.67
CA LEU A 352 -12.40 -13.22 -13.69
C LEU A 352 -11.50 -13.58 -12.48
N GLY A 353 -10.35 -12.91 -12.35
CA GLY A 353 -9.34 -13.18 -11.34
C GLY A 353 -8.12 -13.91 -11.90
N GLN A 354 -7.18 -14.23 -11.02
CA GLN A 354 -5.89 -14.82 -11.38
C GLN A 354 -5.59 -16.03 -10.49
N ASP A 355 -4.79 -16.94 -11.03
CA ASP A 355 -4.21 -18.11 -10.35
C ASP A 355 -2.68 -17.98 -10.26
N VAL A 356 -2.10 -18.73 -9.32
CA VAL A 356 -0.66 -18.79 -9.05
C VAL A 356 -0.03 -19.91 -9.85
N ASP A 357 1.15 -19.70 -10.43
CA ASP A 357 1.99 -20.77 -10.96
C ASP A 357 2.81 -21.37 -9.81
N LEU A 358 2.48 -22.60 -9.42
CA LEU A 358 3.12 -23.31 -8.32
C LEU A 358 4.12 -24.39 -8.82
N GLY A 359 4.39 -24.47 -10.11
CA GLY A 359 5.27 -25.48 -10.70
C GLY A 359 6.66 -25.55 -10.07
N LEU A 360 7.23 -24.37 -9.67
CA LEU A 360 8.55 -24.31 -9.01
C LEU A 360 8.61 -25.02 -7.65
N LEU A 361 7.46 -25.37 -7.07
CA LEU A 361 7.33 -26.00 -5.75
C LEU A 361 7.09 -27.52 -5.85
N GLU A 362 7.07 -28.07 -7.06
CA GLU A 362 6.86 -29.50 -7.25
C GLU A 362 7.96 -30.31 -6.55
N GLY A 363 7.55 -31.27 -5.74
CA GLY A 363 8.47 -32.13 -4.98
C GLY A 363 9.08 -31.49 -3.72
N VAL A 364 8.71 -30.27 -3.33
CA VAL A 364 9.20 -29.65 -2.07
C VAL A 364 8.51 -30.30 -0.87
N PRO A 365 9.25 -30.98 0.03
CA PRO A 365 8.65 -31.68 1.15
C PRO A 365 8.08 -30.70 2.21
N GLY A 366 6.95 -31.08 2.83
CA GLY A 366 6.31 -30.36 3.92
C GLY A 366 5.49 -29.15 3.51
N LEU A 367 5.49 -28.78 2.23
CA LEU A 367 4.77 -27.63 1.71
C LEU A 367 3.28 -27.94 1.62
N GLN A 368 2.43 -26.98 2.02
CA GLN A 368 0.97 -27.12 1.94
C GLN A 368 0.39 -26.10 0.97
N VAL A 369 -0.53 -26.56 0.11
CA VAL A 369 -1.27 -25.74 -0.84
C VAL A 369 -2.77 -25.93 -0.57
N SER A 370 -3.51 -24.84 -0.43
CA SER A 370 -4.97 -24.84 -0.33
C SER A 370 -5.52 -23.68 -1.16
N ASP A 371 -6.64 -23.91 -1.84
CA ASP A 371 -7.29 -22.91 -2.71
C ASP A 371 -6.36 -22.28 -3.76
N GLY A 372 -5.38 -23.05 -4.24
CA GLY A 372 -4.41 -22.61 -5.26
C GLY A 372 -3.36 -21.63 -4.74
N VAL A 373 -3.17 -21.51 -3.42
CA VAL A 373 -2.13 -20.68 -2.79
C VAL A 373 -1.33 -21.45 -1.75
N VAL A 374 -0.08 -21.03 -1.55
CA VAL A 374 0.83 -21.63 -0.57
C VAL A 374 0.43 -21.19 0.85
N GLN A 375 0.29 -22.16 1.74
CA GLN A 375 0.03 -21.86 3.15
C GLN A 375 1.35 -21.49 3.85
N VAL A 376 1.31 -20.46 4.66
CA VAL A 376 2.44 -19.98 5.46
C VAL A 376 2.05 -19.83 6.92
N ALA A 377 3.01 -20.00 7.81
CA ALA A 377 2.86 -19.73 9.23
C ALA A 377 2.89 -18.21 9.51
N ALA A 378 2.64 -17.80 10.74
CA ALA A 378 2.67 -16.38 11.14
C ALA A 378 4.01 -15.67 10.86
N ASN A 379 5.10 -16.44 10.79
CA ASN A 379 6.44 -15.96 10.43
C ASN A 379 6.70 -15.97 8.91
N MET A 380 5.67 -16.11 8.08
CA MET A 380 5.75 -16.21 6.61
C MET A 380 6.55 -17.42 6.08
N MET A 381 7.00 -18.34 6.95
CA MET A 381 7.67 -19.57 6.53
C MET A 381 6.64 -20.56 5.99
N THR A 382 6.97 -21.25 4.92
CA THR A 382 6.21 -22.38 4.39
C THR A 382 6.41 -23.62 5.28
N GLY A 383 5.82 -24.75 4.92
CA GLY A 383 6.09 -26.02 5.61
C GLY A 383 7.53 -26.56 5.43
N HIS A 384 8.33 -25.96 4.55
CA HIS A 384 9.74 -26.30 4.35
C HIS A 384 10.65 -25.30 5.07
N PRO A 385 11.61 -25.74 5.93
CA PRO A 385 12.54 -24.85 6.62
C PRO A 385 13.38 -24.00 5.66
N GLY A 386 13.50 -22.70 5.93
CA GLY A 386 14.30 -21.77 5.15
C GLY A 386 13.62 -21.27 3.86
N ILE A 387 12.41 -21.72 3.55
CA ILE A 387 11.60 -21.21 2.42
C ILE A 387 10.41 -20.44 2.98
N PHE A 388 10.34 -19.17 2.61
CA PHE A 388 9.30 -18.22 3.00
C PHE A 388 8.51 -17.81 1.76
N ALA A 389 7.25 -17.38 1.93
CA ALA A 389 6.43 -16.93 0.83
C ALA A 389 5.57 -15.71 1.21
N GLY A 390 5.21 -14.89 0.21
CA GLY A 390 4.38 -13.71 0.43
C GLY A 390 3.81 -13.13 -0.87
N GLY A 391 3.09 -12.00 -0.76
CA GLY A 391 2.36 -11.42 -1.89
C GLY A 391 1.13 -12.25 -2.27
N ASP A 392 0.77 -12.20 -3.56
CA ASP A 392 -0.49 -12.79 -4.05
C ASP A 392 -0.49 -14.33 -4.09
N MET A 393 0.65 -14.97 -3.81
CA MET A 393 0.74 -16.44 -3.79
C MET A 393 0.41 -17.08 -2.44
N VAL A 394 0.12 -16.27 -1.41
CA VAL A 394 -0.31 -16.72 -0.08
C VAL A 394 -1.72 -16.22 0.25
N PRO A 395 -2.42 -16.80 1.26
CA PRO A 395 -3.75 -16.35 1.65
C PRO A 395 -3.72 -14.91 2.17
N ALA A 396 -4.15 -13.95 1.36
CA ALA A 396 -4.28 -12.55 1.74
C ALA A 396 -5.10 -11.77 0.69
N GLU A 397 -5.42 -10.54 1.00
CA GLU A 397 -5.92 -9.59 0.01
C GLU A 397 -4.83 -9.26 -1.01
N ARG A 398 -5.17 -9.37 -2.30
CA ARG A 398 -4.23 -9.18 -3.41
C ARG A 398 -4.17 -7.71 -3.81
N ASN A 399 -3.26 -6.97 -3.18
CA ASN A 399 -2.93 -5.60 -3.54
C ASN A 399 -1.46 -5.28 -3.26
N VAL A 400 -0.98 -4.18 -3.82
CA VAL A 400 0.44 -3.78 -3.75
C VAL A 400 0.87 -3.54 -2.30
N THR A 401 0.04 -2.87 -1.48
CA THR A 401 0.36 -2.51 -0.10
C THR A 401 0.54 -3.74 0.78
N VAL A 402 -0.34 -4.73 0.66
CA VAL A 402 -0.23 -6.02 1.35
C VAL A 402 1.04 -6.75 0.90
N GLY A 403 1.33 -6.74 -0.40
CA GLY A 403 2.55 -7.34 -0.93
C GLY A 403 3.81 -6.73 -0.32
N ILE A 404 3.89 -5.40 -0.22
CA ILE A 404 5.00 -4.69 0.45
C ILE A 404 5.12 -5.10 1.91
N GLY A 405 4.00 -5.13 2.64
CA GLY A 405 3.95 -5.57 4.03
C GLY A 405 4.48 -7.00 4.22
N HIS A 406 4.07 -7.93 3.35
CA HIS A 406 4.56 -9.32 3.36
C HIS A 406 6.08 -9.38 3.13
N GLY A 407 6.62 -8.61 2.18
CA GLY A 407 8.06 -8.54 1.94
C GLY A 407 8.84 -8.08 3.16
N LYS A 408 8.36 -7.01 3.83
CA LYS A 408 8.94 -6.50 5.08
C LYS A 408 8.87 -7.51 6.21
N GLN A 409 7.70 -8.12 6.41
CA GLN A 409 7.49 -9.10 7.47
C GLN A 409 8.37 -10.34 7.26
N ALA A 410 8.37 -10.90 6.05
CA ALA A 410 9.22 -12.04 5.70
C ALA A 410 10.71 -11.73 5.91
N ALA A 411 11.18 -10.56 5.49
CA ALA A 411 12.58 -10.18 5.66
C ALA A 411 13.02 -10.17 7.13
N ARG A 412 12.16 -9.69 8.06
CA ARG A 412 12.44 -9.72 9.51
C ARG A 412 12.55 -11.15 10.05
N HIS A 413 11.66 -12.03 9.61
CA HIS A 413 11.68 -13.43 10.04
C HIS A 413 12.82 -14.21 9.39
N ILE A 414 13.18 -13.92 8.14
CA ILE A 414 14.34 -14.49 7.47
C ILE A 414 15.63 -14.09 8.18
N ASP A 415 15.80 -12.80 8.52
CA ASP A 415 16.97 -12.31 9.26
C ASP A 415 17.12 -13.02 10.61
N ALA A 416 16.05 -13.11 11.40
CA ALA A 416 16.05 -13.82 12.67
C ALA A 416 16.38 -15.30 12.48
N TRP A 417 15.74 -15.98 11.54
CA TRP A 417 16.00 -17.39 11.25
C TRP A 417 17.45 -17.66 10.85
N LEU A 418 18.04 -16.81 10.00
CA LEU A 418 19.43 -16.90 9.56
C LEU A 418 20.43 -16.67 10.70
N ARG A 419 20.04 -15.95 11.75
CA ARG A 419 20.82 -15.76 12.97
C ARG A 419 20.60 -16.85 14.03
N GLY A 420 19.65 -17.77 13.78
CA GLY A 420 19.24 -18.78 14.76
C GLY A 420 18.38 -18.21 15.89
N GLU A 421 17.69 -17.12 15.64
CA GLU A 421 16.82 -16.39 16.57
C GLU A 421 15.36 -16.47 16.12
N GLU A 422 14.43 -16.10 17.01
CA GLU A 422 13.02 -15.89 16.67
C GLU A 422 12.71 -14.39 16.70
N HIS A 423 12.07 -13.90 15.62
CA HIS A 423 11.59 -12.52 15.61
C HIS A 423 10.34 -12.39 16.49
N VAL A 424 10.49 -11.69 17.62
CA VAL A 424 9.38 -11.37 18.51
C VAL A 424 8.85 -9.98 18.15
N PRO A 425 7.61 -9.85 17.64
CA PRO A 425 7.01 -8.55 17.39
C PRO A 425 6.91 -7.72 18.67
N ALA A 426 7.09 -6.40 18.56
CA ALA A 426 6.86 -5.51 19.69
C ALA A 426 5.42 -5.65 20.21
N PRO A 427 5.18 -5.54 21.53
CA PRO A 427 3.85 -5.57 22.10
C PRO A 427 2.93 -4.55 21.41
N GLN A 428 1.72 -4.98 21.06
CA GLN A 428 0.74 -4.07 20.47
C GLN A 428 0.30 -3.04 21.52
N ARG A 429 0.44 -1.76 21.16
CA ARG A 429 -0.09 -0.66 21.95
C ARG A 429 -1.60 -0.55 21.75
N GLU A 430 -2.30 -0.02 22.76
CA GLU A 430 -3.70 0.35 22.65
C GLU A 430 -3.89 1.41 21.55
N VAL A 431 -4.95 1.26 20.74
CA VAL A 431 -5.24 2.22 19.67
C VAL A 431 -5.76 3.53 20.25
N ALA A 432 -5.25 4.64 19.77
CA ALA A 432 -5.75 5.96 20.11
C ALA A 432 -7.10 6.20 19.43
N THR A 433 -8.20 6.10 20.16
CA THR A 433 -9.53 6.47 19.65
C THR A 433 -9.72 7.99 19.70
N PHE A 434 -10.72 8.49 18.99
CA PHE A 434 -11.03 9.94 18.95
C PHE A 434 -11.32 10.51 20.33
N GLU A 435 -11.99 9.75 21.20
CA GLU A 435 -12.34 10.13 22.56
C GLU A 435 -11.12 10.34 23.48
N HIS A 436 -9.97 9.82 23.11
CA HIS A 436 -8.70 10.07 23.81
C HIS A 436 -8.02 11.38 23.41
N LEU A 437 -8.53 12.07 22.39
CA LEU A 437 -7.91 13.27 21.84
C LEU A 437 -8.57 14.52 22.43
N ASN A 438 -7.75 15.51 22.71
CA ASN A 438 -8.24 16.84 23.02
C ASN A 438 -8.25 17.66 21.74
N THR A 439 -9.43 17.84 21.15
CA THR A 439 -9.59 18.46 19.82
C THR A 439 -10.09 19.92 19.86
N TRP A 440 -10.31 20.47 21.04
CA TRP A 440 -10.91 21.79 21.20
C TRP A 440 -10.15 22.96 20.56
N TYR A 441 -8.84 22.78 20.31
CA TYR A 441 -7.97 23.81 19.72
C TYR A 441 -7.70 23.60 18.23
N TYR A 442 -8.25 22.56 17.62
CA TYR A 442 -8.17 22.38 16.17
C TYR A 442 -9.32 23.12 15.49
N ALA A 443 -9.00 23.81 14.38
CA ALA A 443 -9.99 24.40 13.49
C ALA A 443 -10.38 23.42 12.39
N ASP A 444 -11.62 23.56 11.91
CA ASP A 444 -12.06 22.86 10.70
C ASP A 444 -11.21 23.33 9.51
N ALA A 445 -10.75 22.38 8.72
CA ALA A 445 -9.96 22.62 7.54
C ALA A 445 -10.30 21.57 6.47
N PRO A 446 -10.73 21.96 5.28
CA PRO A 446 -11.13 21.02 4.24
C PRO A 446 -9.91 20.20 3.78
N LYS A 447 -10.16 18.95 3.38
CA LYS A 447 -9.15 18.08 2.76
C LYS A 447 -8.70 18.67 1.44
N THR A 448 -7.40 18.66 1.20
CA THR A 448 -6.83 19.09 -0.08
C THR A 448 -7.14 18.08 -1.18
N VAL A 449 -7.68 18.55 -2.30
CA VAL A 449 -8.00 17.72 -3.46
C VAL A 449 -6.82 17.70 -4.43
N ARG A 450 -6.38 16.51 -4.83
CA ARG A 450 -5.36 16.36 -5.86
C ARG A 450 -5.91 16.79 -7.23
N PRO A 451 -5.10 17.39 -8.10
CA PRO A 451 -5.51 17.71 -9.46
C PRO A 451 -5.78 16.43 -10.26
N VAL A 452 -6.82 16.44 -11.07
CA VAL A 452 -7.19 15.33 -11.94
C VAL A 452 -7.16 15.80 -13.39
N LEU A 453 -6.63 14.97 -14.27
CA LEU A 453 -6.55 15.24 -15.71
C LEU A 453 -7.96 15.44 -16.30
N ASP A 454 -8.10 16.36 -17.25
CA ASP A 454 -9.35 16.61 -17.94
C ASP A 454 -9.94 15.33 -18.58
N VAL A 455 -11.27 15.20 -18.53
CA VAL A 455 -11.98 13.98 -18.96
C VAL A 455 -11.69 13.62 -20.41
N ILE A 456 -11.59 14.59 -21.33
CA ILE A 456 -11.32 14.34 -22.75
C ILE A 456 -9.93 13.70 -22.91
N ARG A 457 -8.94 14.23 -22.19
CA ARG A 457 -7.58 13.65 -22.17
C ARG A 457 -7.56 12.27 -21.50
N ARG A 458 -8.31 12.10 -20.41
CA ARG A 458 -8.44 10.79 -19.72
C ARG A 458 -9.00 9.70 -20.62
N GLN A 459 -9.82 10.05 -21.61
CA GLN A 459 -10.41 9.10 -22.56
C GLN A 459 -9.50 8.75 -23.75
N SER A 460 -8.47 9.54 -24.02
CA SER A 460 -7.73 9.49 -25.28
C SER A 460 -6.20 9.35 -25.11
N THR A 461 -5.65 9.58 -23.92
CA THR A 461 -4.21 9.48 -23.67
C THR A 461 -3.90 8.52 -22.52
N PHE A 462 -2.64 8.10 -22.44
CA PHE A 462 -2.11 7.34 -21.31
C PHE A 462 -1.33 8.20 -20.31
N ASP A 463 -1.54 9.52 -20.34
CA ASP A 463 -0.98 10.45 -19.36
C ASP A 463 -1.52 10.11 -17.96
N GLU A 464 -0.75 10.43 -16.94
CA GLU A 464 -1.15 10.22 -15.55
C GLU A 464 -2.45 10.97 -15.23
N VAL A 465 -3.45 10.24 -14.71
CA VAL A 465 -4.79 10.79 -14.47
C VAL A 465 -4.83 11.63 -13.20
N GLN A 466 -4.22 11.14 -12.12
CA GLN A 466 -4.25 11.81 -10.83
C GLN A 466 -2.87 12.36 -10.47
N GLY A 467 -2.74 13.69 -10.49
CA GLY A 467 -1.49 14.36 -10.13
C GLY A 467 -1.22 14.40 -8.62
N GLY A 468 -0.02 14.83 -8.26
CA GLY A 468 0.40 15.07 -6.87
C GLY A 468 -0.03 16.45 -6.36
N LEU A 469 0.13 16.67 -5.05
CA LEU A 469 0.02 17.99 -4.43
C LEU A 469 1.29 18.82 -4.71
N ASP A 470 1.15 20.13 -4.78
CA ASP A 470 2.29 21.03 -4.65
C ASP A 470 2.76 21.12 -3.19
N GLU A 471 3.92 21.77 -2.97
CA GLU A 471 4.54 21.86 -1.64
C GLU A 471 3.64 22.56 -0.62
N THR A 472 2.95 23.63 -1.00
CA THR A 472 2.08 24.39 -0.10
C THR A 472 0.89 23.55 0.35
N ASN A 473 0.26 22.86 -0.59
CA ASN A 473 -0.87 21.99 -0.32
C ASN A 473 -0.46 20.73 0.45
N ALA A 474 0.70 20.15 0.16
CA ALA A 474 1.23 19.00 0.90
C ALA A 474 1.56 19.37 2.36
N LEU A 475 2.16 20.53 2.60
CA LEU A 475 2.43 21.06 3.93
C LEU A 475 1.13 21.29 4.71
N PHE A 476 0.15 21.93 4.07
CA PHE A 476 -1.16 22.16 4.67
C PHE A 476 -1.82 20.83 5.06
N GLU A 477 -1.81 19.85 4.16
CA GLU A 477 -2.41 18.54 4.40
C GLU A 477 -1.71 17.77 5.53
N ALA A 478 -0.37 17.82 5.59
CA ALA A 478 0.40 17.22 6.69
C ALA A 478 0.03 17.84 8.06
N ARG A 479 -0.18 19.16 8.12
CA ARG A 479 -0.58 19.91 9.31
C ARG A 479 -2.00 19.63 9.78
N ARG A 480 -2.82 18.97 8.98
CA ARG A 480 -4.15 18.50 9.41
C ARG A 480 -4.06 17.27 10.32
N CYS A 481 -2.89 16.63 10.44
CA CYS A 481 -2.70 15.47 11.31
C CYS A 481 -2.92 15.81 12.78
N LEU A 482 -3.72 15.01 13.50
CA LEU A 482 -3.96 15.15 14.92
C LEU A 482 -2.88 14.51 15.80
N SER A 483 -1.83 13.92 15.22
CA SER A 483 -0.75 13.19 15.91
C SER A 483 -1.24 12.22 16.98
N CYS A 484 -2.23 11.39 16.63
CA CYS A 484 -2.95 10.52 17.55
C CYS A 484 -2.01 9.60 18.34
N GLY A 485 -2.17 9.61 19.67
CA GLY A 485 -1.49 8.67 20.57
C GLY A 485 -0.04 9.00 20.90
N ASN A 486 0.55 10.05 20.35
CA ASN A 486 1.91 10.48 20.62
C ASN A 486 1.98 11.95 21.01
N CYS A 487 3.03 12.34 21.73
CA CYS A 487 3.32 13.74 21.99
C CYS A 487 3.92 14.38 20.73
N PHE A 488 3.28 15.43 20.24
CA PHE A 488 3.72 16.24 19.09
C PHE A 488 4.12 17.69 19.47
N GLU A 489 4.41 17.89 20.76
CA GLU A 489 4.97 19.15 21.30
C GLU A 489 4.08 20.38 21.06
N CYS A 490 2.75 20.23 21.15
CA CYS A 490 1.76 21.30 20.93
C CYS A 490 1.74 22.39 22.02
N ASP A 491 2.61 22.30 23.03
CA ASP A 491 2.74 23.25 24.15
C ASP A 491 1.54 23.34 25.11
N ASN A 492 0.44 22.61 24.89
CA ASN A 492 -0.74 22.72 25.77
C ASN A 492 -0.42 22.43 27.24
N CYS A 493 0.26 21.33 27.53
CA CYS A 493 0.64 21.00 28.90
C CYS A 493 1.58 22.06 29.52
N TYR A 494 2.42 22.67 28.71
CA TYR A 494 3.31 23.77 29.13
C TYR A 494 2.49 25.04 29.41
N GLY A 495 1.59 25.43 28.53
CA GLY A 495 0.78 26.65 28.65
C GLY A 495 -0.25 26.63 29.80
N VAL A 496 -0.83 25.44 30.09
CA VAL A 496 -1.87 25.31 31.13
C VAL A 496 -1.29 24.97 32.52
N CYS A 497 0.00 24.67 32.64
CA CYS A 497 0.58 24.26 33.90
C CYS A 497 0.60 25.43 34.92
N PRO A 498 -0.20 25.38 36.01
CA PRO A 498 -0.26 26.49 36.99
C PRO A 498 1.01 26.64 37.84
N ASP A 499 1.83 25.60 37.91
CA ASP A 499 3.02 25.56 38.77
C ASP A 499 4.33 25.65 37.96
N ASN A 500 4.29 25.94 36.66
CA ASN A 500 5.43 25.98 35.74
C ASN A 500 6.32 24.71 35.82
N ALA A 501 5.70 23.57 36.09
CA ALA A 501 6.41 22.30 36.29
C ALA A 501 6.77 21.59 34.97
N VAL A 502 6.31 22.08 33.83
CA VAL A 502 6.60 21.50 32.50
C VAL A 502 7.78 22.22 31.87
N ILE A 503 8.82 21.47 31.53
CA ILE A 503 10.08 21.99 30.98
C ILE A 503 10.21 21.55 29.52
N LYS A 504 10.41 22.50 28.60
CA LYS A 504 10.71 22.23 27.19
C LYS A 504 12.17 21.77 27.04
N LEU A 505 12.40 20.65 26.37
CA LEU A 505 13.74 20.13 26.10
C LEU A 505 14.26 20.47 24.70
N GLY A 506 13.44 21.10 23.87
CA GLY A 506 13.70 21.43 22.47
C GLY A 506 12.99 20.49 21.49
N PRO A 507 13.00 20.83 20.20
CA PRO A 507 12.29 20.07 19.17
C PRO A 507 12.64 18.58 19.16
N GLY A 508 11.63 17.72 19.07
CA GLY A 508 11.76 16.25 19.02
C GLY A 508 12.10 15.59 20.35
N LYS A 509 12.23 16.35 21.46
CA LYS A 509 12.65 15.81 22.77
C LYS A 509 11.53 15.70 23.79
N ARG A 510 10.29 16.09 23.41
CA ARG A 510 9.13 16.16 24.31
C ARG A 510 9.35 17.12 25.49
N PHE A 511 8.65 16.91 26.60
CA PHE A 511 8.72 17.72 27.81
C PHE A 511 9.20 16.90 28.98
N LYS A 512 9.91 17.58 29.93
CA LYS A 512 10.26 17.03 31.23
C LYS A 512 9.35 17.64 32.30
N PHE A 513 8.97 16.86 33.29
CA PHE A 513 8.21 17.35 34.43
C PHE A 513 9.13 17.54 35.64
N ASN A 514 9.10 18.75 36.19
CA ASN A 514 9.78 19.03 37.45
C ASN A 514 8.86 18.63 38.62
N TYR A 515 9.20 17.55 39.27
CA TYR A 515 8.39 16.99 40.33
C TYR A 515 8.46 17.73 41.67
N ASP A 516 9.36 18.72 41.83
CA ASP A 516 9.36 19.61 43.00
C ASP A 516 8.21 20.61 42.94
N TYR A 517 7.71 20.89 41.72
CA TYR A 517 6.60 21.83 41.45
C TYR A 517 5.32 21.14 40.96
N CYS A 518 5.41 20.00 40.32
CA CYS A 518 4.23 19.30 39.80
C CYS A 518 3.39 18.72 40.93
N LYS A 519 2.19 19.26 41.15
CA LYS A 519 1.25 18.78 42.15
C LYS A 519 0.31 17.66 41.66
N GLY A 520 0.40 17.25 40.38
CA GLY A 520 -0.42 16.19 39.83
C GLY A 520 -1.90 16.56 39.68
N CYS A 521 -2.20 17.78 39.24
CA CYS A 521 -3.57 18.32 39.16
C CYS A 521 -4.45 17.66 38.08
N GLY A 522 -3.84 16.96 37.10
CA GLY A 522 -4.58 16.31 36.02
C GLY A 522 -5.05 17.25 34.87
N MET A 523 -4.60 18.51 34.84
CA MET A 523 -4.92 19.45 33.74
C MET A 523 -4.19 19.11 32.46
#